data_38175aa5d0ed9f595115102b0b5e38a0
#
_entry.id   38175aa5d0ed9f595115102b0b5e38a0
#
_cell.length_a   1.000
_cell.length_b   1.000
_cell.length_c   1.000
_cell.angle_alpha   90.00
_cell.angle_beta   90.00
_cell.angle_gamma   90.00
#
_symmetry.space_group_name_H-M   'P 1'
#
loop_
_entity.id
_entity.type
_entity.pdbx_description
1 polymer ?
#
loop_
_entity_poly.entity_id
_entity_poly.type
_entity_poly.pdbx_seq_one_letter_code
_entity_poly.pdbx_strand_id
1 'polypeptide(L)'
;MNEVLNAIKSRRTIRKFKPDSISEEKIKAILEAGRWAPSFSNLQPWKFIVIKDQKIKKELDKVAKETVLHLGINEAPAVICVCVDRRIDPLHAIESGASAAQNMALAGHSLGLGVGWIGTFGTDAEKGIQKLLQLPETTRVIALLPVGIADESPKGSRKPVEEFIQFR
;
A
#
# COMPACT_ATOMS: atom_id res chain seq x y z
N MET A 1 -7.86 -15.52 20.31
CA MET A 1 -7.29 -14.18 20.06
C MET A 1 -8.26 -13.47 19.12
N ASN A 2 -8.48 -12.15 19.29
CA ASN A 2 -9.39 -11.39 18.43
C ASN A 2 -8.92 -11.42 16.97
N GLU A 3 -9.85 -11.53 16.01
CA GLU A 3 -9.53 -11.62 14.55
C GLU A 3 -8.70 -10.43 14.05
N VAL A 4 -8.98 -9.22 14.53
CA VAL A 4 -8.25 -8.01 14.19
C VAL A 4 -6.80 -8.11 14.64
N LEU A 5 -6.57 -8.54 15.89
CA LEU A 5 -5.22 -8.72 16.42
C LEU A 5 -4.45 -9.83 15.68
N ASN A 6 -5.15 -10.89 15.25
CA ASN A 6 -4.55 -11.94 14.43
C ASN A 6 -4.12 -11.39 13.07
N ALA A 7 -4.98 -10.65 12.38
CA ALA A 7 -4.65 -10.04 11.09
C ALA A 7 -3.44 -9.09 11.21
N ILE A 8 -3.41 -8.25 12.24
CA ILE A 8 -2.27 -7.34 12.50
C ILE A 8 -0.98 -8.12 12.72
N LYS A 9 -1.00 -9.20 13.52
CA LYS A 9 0.19 -9.98 13.87
C LYS A 9 0.66 -10.89 12.74
N SER A 10 -0.27 -11.45 11.94
CA SER A 10 0.04 -12.43 10.89
C SER A 10 0.35 -11.82 9.54
N ARG A 11 -0.20 -10.62 9.23
CA ARG A 11 0.08 -9.95 7.96
C ARG A 11 1.58 -9.78 7.72
N ARG A 12 2.01 -10.09 6.49
CA ARG A 12 3.37 -9.86 5.99
C ARG A 12 3.33 -9.05 4.71
N THR A 13 4.43 -8.39 4.38
CA THR A 13 4.64 -7.81 3.05
C THR A 13 4.99 -8.94 2.10
N ILE A 14 4.20 -9.08 1.03
CA ILE A 14 4.35 -10.11 -0.01
C ILE A 14 4.99 -9.47 -1.24
N ARG A 15 5.96 -10.17 -1.82
CA ARG A 15 6.71 -9.74 -3.01
C ARG A 15 6.67 -10.76 -4.15
N LYS A 16 6.15 -11.97 -3.88
CA LYS A 16 5.95 -13.00 -4.91
C LYS A 16 4.47 -13.34 -4.99
N PHE A 17 3.95 -13.32 -6.20
CA PHE A 17 2.54 -13.52 -6.47
C PHE A 17 2.35 -14.60 -7.53
N LYS A 18 1.29 -15.39 -7.37
CA LYS A 18 0.81 -16.30 -8.41
C LYS A 18 0.21 -15.49 -9.57
N PRO A 19 0.23 -16.01 -10.80
CA PRO A 19 -0.28 -15.31 -11.97
C PRO A 19 -1.82 -15.18 -12.00
N ASP A 20 -2.49 -15.77 -11.02
CA ASP A 20 -3.95 -15.80 -10.94
C ASP A 20 -4.53 -14.40 -10.78
N SER A 21 -5.64 -14.15 -11.47
CA SER A 21 -6.39 -12.90 -11.33
C SER A 21 -7.08 -12.83 -9.96
N ILE A 22 -7.36 -11.62 -9.52
CA ILE A 22 -8.18 -11.35 -8.34
C ILE A 22 -9.48 -10.67 -8.78
N SER A 23 -10.59 -10.98 -8.09
CA SER A 23 -11.89 -10.42 -8.45
C SER A 23 -11.97 -8.92 -8.15
N GLU A 24 -12.82 -8.22 -8.88
CA GLU A 24 -13.04 -6.78 -8.65
C GLU A 24 -13.68 -6.49 -7.31
N GLU A 25 -14.51 -7.40 -6.81
CA GLU A 25 -15.14 -7.29 -5.49
C GLU A 25 -14.08 -7.26 -4.38
N LYS A 26 -13.04 -8.12 -4.47
CA LYS A 26 -11.92 -8.10 -3.52
C LYS A 26 -11.13 -6.80 -3.60
N ILE A 27 -10.87 -6.30 -4.81
CA ILE A 27 -10.20 -4.98 -4.98
C ILE A 27 -11.05 -3.88 -4.35
N LYS A 28 -12.36 -3.85 -4.64
CA LYS A 28 -13.29 -2.85 -4.07
C LYS A 28 -13.32 -2.91 -2.53
N ALA A 29 -13.34 -4.11 -1.95
CA ALA A 29 -13.31 -4.28 -0.50
C ALA A 29 -12.02 -3.74 0.13
N ILE A 30 -10.86 -3.91 -0.54
CA ILE A 30 -9.59 -3.32 -0.11
C ILE A 30 -9.64 -1.79 -0.18
N LEU A 31 -10.15 -1.23 -1.28
CA LEU A 31 -10.27 0.22 -1.44
C LEU A 31 -11.23 0.82 -0.41
N GLU A 32 -12.33 0.11 -0.13
CA GLU A 32 -13.29 0.50 0.91
C GLU A 32 -12.64 0.54 2.29
N ALA A 33 -11.84 -0.45 2.65
CA ALA A 33 -11.09 -0.43 3.91
C ALA A 33 -10.12 0.77 3.99
N GLY A 34 -9.48 1.12 2.88
CA GLY A 34 -8.64 2.32 2.80
C GLY A 34 -9.44 3.60 3.02
N ARG A 35 -10.63 3.71 2.43
CA ARG A 35 -11.54 4.85 2.60
C ARG A 35 -12.02 5.04 4.05
N TRP A 36 -12.06 3.99 4.85
CA TRP A 36 -12.41 4.03 6.28
C TRP A 36 -11.22 4.34 7.20
N ALA A 37 -10.08 4.72 6.65
CA ALA A 37 -8.96 5.16 7.48
C ALA A 37 -9.29 6.50 8.19
N PRO A 38 -8.68 6.78 9.34
CA PRO A 38 -8.78 8.10 9.95
C PRO A 38 -8.03 9.14 9.11
N SER A 39 -8.54 10.38 9.10
CA SER A 39 -7.84 11.54 8.56
C SER A 39 -8.08 12.77 9.45
N PHE A 40 -7.16 13.72 9.40
CA PHE A 40 -7.30 14.95 10.17
C PHE A 40 -8.63 15.65 9.82
N SER A 41 -9.43 15.97 10.83
CA SER A 41 -10.75 16.59 10.68
C SER A 41 -11.65 15.92 9.62
N ASN A 42 -11.44 14.62 9.35
CA ASN A 42 -12.14 13.86 8.33
C ASN A 42 -12.00 14.45 6.90
N LEU A 43 -10.86 15.07 6.59
CA LEU A 43 -10.59 15.72 5.31
C LEU A 43 -10.44 14.74 4.13
N GLN A 44 -10.13 13.47 4.40
CA GLN A 44 -10.10 12.39 3.41
C GLN A 44 -9.27 12.75 2.15
N PRO A 45 -7.97 13.11 2.29
CA PRO A 45 -7.17 13.66 1.21
C PRO A 45 -6.68 12.60 0.21
N TRP A 46 -7.04 11.34 0.39
CA TRP A 46 -6.54 10.22 -0.41
C TRP A 46 -7.18 10.13 -1.79
N LYS A 47 -6.40 9.60 -2.72
CA LYS A 47 -6.81 9.12 -4.04
C LYS A 47 -6.16 7.76 -4.27
N PHE A 48 -6.94 6.78 -4.68
CA PHE A 48 -6.47 5.43 -4.97
C PHE A 48 -6.52 5.18 -6.47
N ILE A 49 -5.39 4.72 -7.04
CA ILE A 49 -5.30 4.40 -8.45
C ILE A 49 -5.02 2.91 -8.57
N VAL A 50 -5.92 2.17 -9.19
CA VAL A 50 -5.77 0.73 -9.44
C VAL A 50 -5.16 0.52 -10.80
N ILE A 51 -3.99 -0.12 -10.85
CA ILE A 51 -3.20 -0.35 -12.04
C ILE A 51 -3.20 -1.84 -12.34
N LYS A 52 -3.84 -2.24 -13.44
CA LYS A 52 -3.87 -3.61 -13.97
C LYS A 52 -3.10 -3.73 -15.29
N ASP A 53 -2.92 -2.63 -16.01
CA ASP A 53 -2.22 -2.61 -17.28
C ASP A 53 -0.75 -3.05 -17.11
N GLN A 54 -0.36 -4.09 -17.85
CA GLN A 54 0.97 -4.70 -17.71
C GLN A 54 2.09 -3.78 -18.20
N LYS A 55 1.83 -2.89 -19.16
CA LYS A 55 2.84 -1.94 -19.65
C LYS A 55 3.11 -0.89 -18.57
N ILE A 56 2.06 -0.35 -17.96
CA ILE A 56 2.18 0.61 -16.85
C ILE A 56 2.89 -0.04 -15.66
N LYS A 57 2.55 -1.28 -15.30
CA LYS A 57 3.22 -2.01 -14.20
C LYS A 57 4.72 -2.20 -14.48
N LYS A 58 5.11 -2.53 -15.72
CA LYS A 58 6.53 -2.64 -16.11
C LYS A 58 7.28 -1.32 -15.95
N GLU A 59 6.69 -0.21 -16.33
CA GLU A 59 7.31 1.11 -16.14
C GLU A 59 7.36 1.51 -14.66
N LEU A 60 6.29 1.22 -13.88
CA LEU A 60 6.31 1.42 -12.43
C LEU A 60 7.42 0.62 -11.75
N ASP A 61 7.60 -0.64 -12.15
CA ASP A 61 8.65 -1.50 -11.61
C ASP A 61 10.05 -0.95 -11.90
N LYS A 62 10.28 -0.41 -13.09
CA LYS A 62 11.56 0.26 -13.43
C LYS A 62 11.81 1.47 -12.53
N VAL A 63 10.83 2.36 -12.42
CA VAL A 63 10.93 3.57 -11.60
C VAL A 63 11.13 3.23 -10.12
N ALA A 64 10.42 2.23 -9.62
CA ALA A 64 10.48 1.84 -8.21
C ALA A 64 11.76 1.07 -7.84
N LYS A 65 12.38 0.35 -8.79
CA LYS A 65 13.64 -0.41 -8.58
C LYS A 65 14.85 0.44 -8.25
N GLU A 66 14.82 1.71 -8.55
CA GLU A 66 15.89 2.63 -8.14
C GLU A 66 16.03 2.71 -6.61
N THR A 67 15.00 2.29 -5.88
CA THR A 67 14.96 2.35 -4.41
C THR A 67 14.97 0.99 -3.70
N VAL A 68 14.44 -0.09 -4.30
CA VAL A 68 14.31 -1.40 -3.65
C VAL A 68 14.34 -2.55 -4.68
N LEU A 69 15.10 -3.61 -4.39
CA LEU A 69 15.14 -4.83 -5.20
C LEU A 69 13.91 -5.71 -4.94
N HIS A 70 13.32 -6.28 -6.00
CA HIS A 70 12.19 -7.23 -5.99
C HIS A 70 10.93 -6.73 -5.27
N LEU A 71 10.05 -6.10 -6.04
CA LEU A 71 8.87 -5.41 -5.52
C LEU A 71 7.56 -6.17 -5.74
N GLY A 72 7.54 -7.20 -6.59
CA GLY A 72 6.33 -7.95 -6.95
C GLY A 72 5.33 -7.15 -7.80
N ILE A 73 5.73 -5.99 -8.34
CA ILE A 73 4.85 -5.12 -9.14
C ILE A 73 4.42 -5.81 -10.44
N ASN A 74 5.36 -6.46 -11.11
CA ASN A 74 5.11 -7.11 -12.39
C ASN A 74 4.27 -8.37 -12.27
N GLU A 75 4.51 -9.13 -11.20
CA GLU A 75 3.88 -10.42 -10.93
C GLU A 75 2.47 -10.26 -10.38
N ALA A 76 2.22 -9.20 -9.58
CA ALA A 76 0.91 -8.96 -9.00
C ALA A 76 -0.14 -8.66 -10.08
N PRO A 77 -1.36 -9.25 -10.01
CA PRO A 77 -2.44 -8.96 -10.96
C PRO A 77 -2.92 -7.50 -10.90
N ALA A 78 -2.74 -6.84 -9.76
CA ALA A 78 -3.06 -5.42 -9.60
C ALA A 78 -2.06 -4.73 -8.67
N VAL A 79 -1.85 -3.43 -8.89
CA VAL A 79 -1.11 -2.54 -7.99
C VAL A 79 -2.02 -1.39 -7.61
N ILE A 80 -2.17 -1.11 -6.33
CA ILE A 80 -2.90 0.06 -5.84
C ILE A 80 -1.87 1.14 -5.49
N CYS A 81 -1.92 2.27 -6.20
CA CYS A 81 -1.14 3.44 -5.87
C CYS A 81 -1.95 4.30 -4.88
N VAL A 82 -1.42 4.43 -3.67
CA VAL A 82 -2.04 5.26 -2.61
C VAL A 82 -1.45 6.66 -2.70
N CYS A 83 -2.29 7.62 -3.05
CA CYS A 83 -1.93 9.02 -3.18
C CYS A 83 -2.71 9.89 -2.19
N VAL A 84 -2.19 11.09 -1.92
CA VAL A 84 -2.88 12.13 -1.15
C VAL A 84 -2.70 13.49 -1.83
N ASP A 85 -3.71 14.34 -1.72
CA ASP A 85 -3.67 15.72 -2.22
C ASP A 85 -3.41 16.71 -1.08
N ARG A 86 -2.25 17.36 -1.10
CA ARG A 86 -1.84 18.35 -0.10
C ARG A 86 -2.63 19.66 -0.15
N ARG A 87 -3.46 19.89 -1.16
CA ARG A 87 -4.38 21.04 -1.15
C ARG A 87 -5.55 20.80 -0.22
N ILE A 88 -5.96 19.52 -0.05
CA ILE A 88 -7.06 19.11 0.85
C ILE A 88 -6.57 19.15 2.29
N ASP A 89 -5.38 18.58 2.54
CA ASP A 89 -4.74 18.54 3.86
C ASP A 89 -3.26 18.86 3.72
N PRO A 90 -2.85 20.11 3.94
CA PRO A 90 -1.45 20.52 3.81
C PRO A 90 -0.52 19.93 4.87
N LEU A 91 -1.05 19.57 6.04
CA LEU A 91 -0.27 19.21 7.22
C LEU A 91 -0.21 17.71 7.47
N HIS A 92 -1.35 17.00 7.41
CA HIS A 92 -1.49 15.61 7.86
C HIS A 92 -1.87 14.61 6.75
N ALA A 93 -1.79 15.03 5.47
CA ALA A 93 -2.14 14.16 4.35
C ALA A 93 -1.31 12.86 4.32
N ILE A 94 -0.04 12.95 4.73
CA ILE A 94 0.89 11.81 4.69
C ILE A 94 0.46 10.72 5.67
N GLU A 95 0.17 11.10 6.91
CA GLU A 95 -0.32 10.20 7.96
C GLU A 95 -1.65 9.57 7.58
N SER A 96 -2.55 10.36 6.98
CA SER A 96 -3.83 9.90 6.45
C SER A 96 -3.64 8.84 5.35
N GLY A 97 -2.74 9.11 4.40
CA GLY A 97 -2.41 8.17 3.33
C GLY A 97 -1.75 6.87 3.83
N ALA A 98 -0.86 6.97 4.82
CA ALA A 98 -0.22 5.80 5.45
C ALA A 98 -1.25 4.95 6.21
N SER A 99 -2.20 5.59 6.91
CA SER A 99 -3.30 4.92 7.60
C SER A 99 -4.20 4.18 6.61
N ALA A 100 -4.53 4.80 5.48
CA ALA A 100 -5.31 4.17 4.41
C ALA A 100 -4.58 2.96 3.82
N ALA A 101 -3.28 3.08 3.53
CA ALA A 101 -2.47 1.98 3.02
C ALA A 101 -2.40 0.81 4.01
N GLN A 102 -2.30 1.07 5.33
CA GLN A 102 -2.32 0.03 6.35
C GLN A 102 -3.67 -0.69 6.43
N ASN A 103 -4.78 0.04 6.37
CA ASN A 103 -6.11 -0.57 6.32
C ASN A 103 -6.27 -1.48 5.09
N MET A 104 -5.82 -1.03 3.93
CA MET A 104 -5.83 -1.83 2.69
C MET A 104 -5.00 -3.11 2.83
N ALA A 105 -3.81 -3.01 3.42
CA ALA A 105 -2.94 -4.16 3.63
C ALA A 105 -3.56 -5.21 4.57
N LEU A 106 -4.23 -4.76 5.63
CA LEU A 106 -4.96 -5.63 6.55
C LEU A 106 -6.18 -6.28 5.87
N ALA A 107 -6.98 -5.50 5.15
CA ALA A 107 -8.13 -6.00 4.42
C ALA A 107 -7.74 -7.04 3.38
N GLY A 108 -6.70 -6.78 2.57
CA GLY A 108 -6.20 -7.76 1.61
C GLY A 108 -5.78 -9.06 2.29
N HIS A 109 -5.05 -8.98 3.40
CA HIS A 109 -4.65 -10.15 4.18
C HIS A 109 -5.86 -10.93 4.72
N SER A 110 -6.87 -10.24 5.28
CA SER A 110 -8.10 -10.87 5.79
C SER A 110 -8.93 -11.53 4.69
N LEU A 111 -8.82 -11.04 3.44
CA LEU A 111 -9.46 -11.63 2.26
C LEU A 111 -8.67 -12.80 1.65
N GLY A 112 -7.59 -13.24 2.31
CA GLY A 112 -6.71 -14.33 1.85
C GLY A 112 -5.78 -13.91 0.71
N LEU A 113 -5.53 -12.60 0.54
CA LEU A 113 -4.61 -12.07 -0.47
C LEU A 113 -3.26 -11.68 0.15
N GLY A 114 -2.24 -11.72 -0.67
CA GLY A 114 -0.96 -11.09 -0.42
C GLY A 114 -1.01 -9.61 -0.78
N VAL A 115 -0.45 -8.76 0.07
CA VAL A 115 -0.27 -7.33 -0.21
C VAL A 115 1.18 -6.96 0.01
N GLY A 116 1.82 -6.37 -1.00
CA GLY A 116 3.12 -5.74 -0.88
C GLY A 116 2.98 -4.32 -0.31
N TRP A 117 4.04 -3.81 0.31
CA TRP A 117 4.13 -2.42 0.72
C TRP A 117 5.45 -1.83 0.24
N ILE A 118 5.37 -0.92 -0.71
CA ILE A 118 6.50 -0.19 -1.26
C ILE A 118 6.30 1.28 -0.91
N GLY A 119 7.04 1.76 0.09
CA GLY A 119 7.03 3.17 0.48
C GLY A 119 7.74 4.00 -0.58
N THR A 120 7.06 5.00 -1.12
CA THR A 120 7.59 5.84 -2.19
C THR A 120 7.71 7.31 -1.78
N PHE A 121 6.99 7.72 -0.75
CA PHE A 121 7.00 9.10 -0.27
C PHE A 121 8.41 9.58 0.10
N GLY A 122 8.81 10.73 -0.46
CA GLY A 122 10.11 11.34 -0.20
C GLY A 122 11.30 10.67 -0.87
N THR A 123 11.07 9.68 -1.75
CA THR A 123 12.11 9.02 -2.54
C THR A 123 12.15 9.55 -3.97
N ASP A 124 13.23 9.28 -4.71
CA ASP A 124 13.32 9.65 -6.13
C ASP A 124 12.27 8.94 -6.98
N ALA A 125 11.88 7.71 -6.59
CA ALA A 125 10.80 6.98 -7.24
C ALA A 125 9.45 7.73 -7.20
N GLU A 126 9.17 8.52 -6.17
CA GLU A 126 7.91 9.28 -6.08
C GLU A 126 7.71 10.18 -7.30
N LYS A 127 8.73 10.97 -7.67
CA LYS A 127 8.66 11.87 -8.83
C LYS A 127 8.47 11.13 -10.15
N GLY A 128 9.16 10.01 -10.30
CA GLY A 128 9.02 9.15 -11.47
C GLY A 128 7.60 8.59 -11.61
N ILE A 129 7.00 8.14 -10.49
CA ILE A 129 5.63 7.64 -10.44
C ILE A 129 4.62 8.76 -10.73
N GLN A 130 4.81 9.95 -10.15
CA GLN A 130 3.96 11.12 -10.44
C GLN A 130 3.94 11.43 -11.95
N LYS A 131 5.12 11.46 -12.58
CA LYS A 131 5.26 11.70 -14.02
C LYS A 131 4.61 10.59 -14.84
N LEU A 132 4.87 9.33 -14.51
CA LEU A 132 4.31 8.18 -15.24
C LEU A 132 2.78 8.15 -15.19
N LEU A 133 2.19 8.44 -14.02
CA LEU A 133 0.75 8.44 -13.80
C LEU A 133 0.10 9.81 -14.06
N GLN A 134 0.86 10.79 -14.56
CA GLN A 134 0.38 12.15 -14.87
C GLN A 134 -0.33 12.81 -13.70
N LEU A 135 0.22 12.68 -12.50
CA LEU A 135 -0.37 13.24 -11.28
C LEU A 135 0.00 14.72 -11.12
N PRO A 136 -0.91 15.55 -10.58
CA PRO A 136 -0.59 16.93 -10.21
C PRO A 136 0.57 17.00 -9.22
N GLU A 137 1.35 18.07 -9.23
CA GLU A 137 2.47 18.29 -8.28
C GLU A 137 2.02 18.30 -6.82
N THR A 138 0.78 18.70 -6.56
CA THR A 138 0.18 18.70 -5.21
C THR A 138 -0.16 17.31 -4.69
N THR A 139 -0.19 16.31 -5.58
CA THR A 139 -0.46 14.91 -5.24
C THR A 139 0.84 14.24 -4.81
N ARG A 140 0.87 13.68 -3.60
CA ARG A 140 2.01 12.90 -3.10
C ARG A 140 1.68 11.41 -3.21
N VAL A 141 2.68 10.61 -3.58
CA VAL A 141 2.56 9.15 -3.66
C VAL A 141 3.12 8.53 -2.39
N ILE A 142 2.23 7.96 -1.58
CA ILE A 142 2.58 7.41 -0.27
C ILE A 142 3.18 6.02 -0.40
N ALA A 143 2.50 5.15 -1.13
CA ALA A 143 2.93 3.78 -1.33
C ALA A 143 2.35 3.17 -2.61
N LEU A 144 3.05 2.18 -3.15
CA LEU A 144 2.49 1.21 -4.09
C LEU A 144 2.20 -0.08 -3.33
N LEU A 145 1.00 -0.62 -3.51
CA LEU A 145 0.56 -1.87 -2.91
C LEU A 145 0.29 -2.89 -4.03
N PRO A 146 1.26 -3.73 -4.43
CA PRO A 146 1.00 -4.92 -5.23
C PRO A 146 0.04 -5.84 -4.48
N VAL A 147 -1.00 -6.33 -5.15
CA VAL A 147 -2.05 -7.17 -4.56
C VAL A 147 -2.30 -8.39 -5.45
N GLY A 148 -2.34 -9.58 -4.86
CA GLY A 148 -2.56 -10.83 -5.58
C GLY A 148 -2.62 -12.03 -4.66
N ILE A 149 -2.65 -13.24 -5.22
CA ILE A 149 -2.51 -14.47 -4.45
C ILE A 149 -1.03 -14.63 -4.10
N ALA A 150 -0.72 -14.75 -2.80
CA ALA A 150 0.67 -14.90 -2.35
C ALA A 150 1.28 -16.22 -2.84
N ASP A 151 2.52 -16.15 -3.34
CA ASP A 151 3.35 -17.31 -3.69
C ASP A 151 4.57 -17.43 -2.75
N GLU A 152 4.43 -16.90 -1.55
CA GLU A 152 5.42 -17.00 -0.48
C GLU A 152 4.76 -16.87 0.89
N SER A 153 5.45 -17.34 1.93
CA SER A 153 5.01 -17.21 3.32
C SER A 153 6.18 -16.72 4.19
N PRO A 154 6.51 -15.42 4.13
CA PRO A 154 7.66 -14.89 4.85
C PRO A 154 7.42 -14.89 6.36
N LYS A 155 8.46 -15.31 7.11
CA LYS A 155 8.48 -15.17 8.57
C LYS A 155 8.74 -13.72 8.94
N GLY A 156 8.18 -13.28 10.05
CA GLY A 156 8.42 -11.95 10.60
C GLY A 156 8.69 -12.00 12.10
N SER A 157 9.49 -11.06 12.59
CA SER A 157 9.76 -10.87 14.01
C SER A 157 9.47 -9.43 14.41
N ARG A 158 9.32 -9.21 15.68
CA ARG A 158 9.25 -7.88 16.30
C ARG A 158 10.12 -7.92 17.57
N LYS A 159 10.68 -6.80 17.91
CA LYS A 159 11.30 -6.60 19.19
C LYS A 159 10.26 -6.72 20.31
N PRO A 160 10.66 -7.07 21.54
CA PRO A 160 9.77 -7.06 22.70
C PRO A 160 9.09 -5.70 22.87
N VAL A 161 7.83 -5.70 23.30
CA VAL A 161 7.06 -4.45 23.43
C VAL A 161 7.67 -3.52 24.48
N GLU A 162 8.38 -4.06 25.45
CA GLU A 162 9.07 -3.35 26.52
C GLU A 162 10.12 -2.35 26.00
N GLU A 163 10.67 -2.60 24.79
CA GLU A 163 11.60 -1.65 24.16
C GLU A 163 10.92 -0.37 23.65
N PHE A 164 9.58 -0.35 23.56
CA PHE A 164 8.81 0.74 22.98
C PHE A 164 7.91 1.47 23.98
N ILE A 165 7.84 1.02 25.23
CA ILE A 165 6.95 1.57 26.25
C ILE A 165 7.73 2.24 27.37
N GLN A 166 7.14 3.31 27.89
CA GLN A 166 7.59 3.96 29.12
C GLN A 166 6.35 4.39 29.91
N PHE A 167 6.22 3.87 31.12
CA PHE A 167 5.20 4.32 32.07
C PHE A 167 5.73 5.52 32.85
N ARG A 168 4.91 6.55 33.04
CA ARG A 168 5.21 7.72 33.85
C ARG A 168 4.08 8.01 34.82
#